data_b42e796e9605c822eb208c492e1faf24
#
_entry.id   b42e796e9605c822eb208c492e1faf24
#
_cell.length_a   1.000
_cell.length_b   1.000
_cell.length_c   1.000
_cell.angle_alpha   90.00
_cell.angle_beta   90.00
_cell.angle_gamma   90.00
#
_symmetry.space_group_name_H-M   'P 1'
#
loop_
_entity.id
_entity.type
_entity.pdbx_description
1 polymer ?
#
loop_
_entity_poly.entity_id
_entity_poly.type
_entity_poly.pdbx_seq_one_letter_code
_entity_poly.pdbx_strand_id
1 'polypeptide(L)'
;MGSPATRVVDDIDARPGSTTSLLRTVIGLYLRPLGGEISSAALVTLLGDLGIQPAPARTAITRVKQKGLLLATPGARYALNPAAVPMLERGDRRIFEVRTMTPGDDWLLISATVPEAQRDVRHQLRSRLLFLGAGTVAPGLWITPAHLAGEVEALLDETSARPFATLFRTSDPQPSVPLRDAAARWWDLDALRAEHDRFLASVDALDEAAPFAAYVRLLDSWRVLPYVDPGLPAELLPADWPGSRSIAAFTGLSARLADAAWVHVRGVAA
;
A
#
# COMPACT_ATOMS: atom_id res chain seq x y z
N MET A 1 15.59 -20.78 7.45
CA MET A 1 15.46 -20.51 6.01
C MET A 1 14.05 -19.98 5.80
N GLY A 2 13.89 -18.65 5.67
CA GLY A 2 12.57 -18.01 5.47
C GLY A 2 12.00 -18.39 4.11
N SER A 3 10.72 -18.68 4.09
CA SER A 3 9.96 -19.03 2.88
C SER A 3 10.09 -17.95 1.80
N PRO A 4 10.25 -18.28 0.51
CA PRO A 4 10.36 -17.31 -0.56
C PRO A 4 9.16 -16.36 -0.69
N ALA A 5 7.99 -16.72 -0.16
CA ALA A 5 6.80 -15.87 -0.11
C ALA A 5 6.98 -14.61 0.76
N THR A 6 7.81 -14.66 1.80
CA THR A 6 8.04 -13.54 2.73
C THR A 6 8.81 -12.38 2.08
N ARG A 7 9.63 -12.63 1.06
CA ARG A 7 10.44 -11.60 0.40
C ARG A 7 9.67 -10.71 -0.58
N VAL A 8 8.51 -11.15 -1.08
CA VAL A 8 7.70 -10.36 -2.03
C VAL A 8 6.97 -9.22 -1.31
N VAL A 9 6.73 -9.37 0.00
CA VAL A 9 5.94 -8.44 0.83
C VAL A 9 6.75 -7.20 1.27
N ASP A 10 8.08 -7.31 1.42
CA ASP A 10 8.93 -6.22 1.93
C ASP A 10 9.17 -5.07 0.93
N ASP A 11 8.50 -5.08 -0.21
CA ASP A 11 8.75 -4.12 -1.27
C ASP A 11 7.84 -2.88 -1.24
N ILE A 12 7.17 -2.66 -0.12
CA ILE A 12 6.44 -1.43 0.21
C ILE A 12 7.42 -0.24 0.34
N ASP A 13 8.70 -0.52 0.55
CA ASP A 13 9.79 0.46 0.70
C ASP A 13 10.18 1.22 -0.58
N ALA A 14 9.60 0.90 -1.74
CA ALA A 14 9.90 1.67 -2.94
C ALA A 14 9.23 3.05 -2.85
N ARG A 15 10.05 4.07 -2.58
CA ARG A 15 9.60 5.47 -2.51
C ARG A 15 8.78 5.82 -3.76
N PRO A 16 7.57 6.37 -3.61
CA PRO A 16 6.77 6.85 -4.75
C PRO A 16 7.59 7.72 -5.72
N GLY A 17 7.36 7.55 -7.01
CA GLY A 17 8.10 8.23 -8.07
C GLY A 17 9.43 7.55 -8.44
N SER A 18 9.94 6.59 -7.67
CA SER A 18 11.15 5.85 -8.08
C SER A 18 10.85 4.91 -9.25
N THR A 19 11.86 4.63 -10.09
CA THR A 19 11.71 3.71 -11.23
C THR A 19 11.15 2.34 -10.83
N THR A 20 11.58 1.81 -9.68
CA THR A 20 11.08 0.53 -9.16
C THR A 20 9.63 0.63 -8.71
N SER A 21 9.24 1.72 -8.08
CA SER A 21 7.86 1.99 -7.66
C SER A 21 6.92 2.07 -8.86
N LEU A 22 7.26 2.92 -9.83
CA LEU A 22 6.47 3.08 -11.06
C LEU A 22 6.33 1.76 -11.86
N LEU A 23 7.42 0.99 -11.99
CA LEU A 23 7.36 -0.33 -12.61
C LEU A 23 6.39 -1.27 -11.88
N ARG A 24 6.41 -1.29 -10.55
CA ARG A 24 5.51 -2.12 -9.76
C ARG A 24 4.05 -1.70 -9.92
N THR A 25 3.80 -0.41 -9.99
CA THR A 25 2.47 0.13 -10.26
C THR A 25 1.98 -0.31 -11.65
N VAL A 26 2.83 -0.25 -12.68
CA VAL A 26 2.51 -0.78 -14.02
C VAL A 26 2.21 -2.29 -13.97
N ILE A 27 3.03 -3.08 -13.28
CA ILE A 27 2.81 -4.53 -13.14
C ILE A 27 1.48 -4.81 -12.43
N GLY A 28 1.23 -4.16 -11.30
CA GLY A 28 0.02 -4.34 -10.49
C GLY A 28 -1.25 -4.01 -11.26
N LEU A 29 -1.25 -2.90 -12.00
CA LEU A 29 -2.40 -2.44 -12.78
C LEU A 29 -2.69 -3.33 -13.99
N TYR A 30 -1.64 -3.71 -14.73
CA TYR A 30 -1.85 -4.14 -16.11
C TYR A 30 -1.47 -5.59 -16.40
N LEU A 31 -0.54 -6.23 -15.67
CA LEU A 31 -0.12 -7.57 -16.06
C LEU A 31 -1.23 -8.61 -15.97
N ARG A 32 -2.03 -8.59 -14.90
CA ARG A 32 -3.14 -9.55 -14.76
C ARG A 32 -4.16 -9.43 -15.88
N PRO A 33 -4.72 -8.25 -16.20
CA PRO A 33 -5.67 -8.10 -17.30
C PRO A 33 -5.03 -8.30 -18.68
N LEU A 34 -3.70 -8.21 -18.84
CA LEU A 34 -2.97 -8.59 -20.07
C LEU A 34 -2.75 -10.10 -20.21
N GLY A 35 -3.31 -10.93 -19.33
CA GLY A 35 -3.10 -12.39 -19.35
C GLY A 35 -1.86 -12.83 -18.56
N GLY A 36 -1.28 -11.97 -17.74
CA GLY A 36 -0.18 -12.29 -16.84
C GLY A 36 1.21 -12.23 -17.47
N GLU A 37 1.35 -11.87 -18.74
CA GLU A 37 2.63 -11.85 -19.44
C GLU A 37 2.82 -10.60 -20.31
N ILE A 38 4.07 -10.11 -20.39
CA ILE A 38 4.42 -8.92 -21.19
C ILE A 38 5.85 -9.06 -21.75
N SER A 39 6.13 -8.49 -22.92
CA SER A 39 7.49 -8.45 -23.47
C SER A 39 8.39 -7.46 -22.72
N SER A 40 9.69 -7.76 -22.69
CA SER A 40 10.69 -6.82 -22.15
C SER A 40 10.70 -5.48 -22.86
N ALA A 41 10.48 -5.50 -24.19
CA ALA A 41 10.39 -4.29 -25.01
C ALA A 41 9.21 -3.42 -24.57
N ALA A 42 8.01 -4.00 -24.46
CA ALA A 42 6.82 -3.29 -24.02
C ALA A 42 6.97 -2.67 -22.63
N LEU A 43 7.56 -3.40 -21.64
CA LEU A 43 7.85 -2.82 -20.33
C LEU A 43 8.82 -1.63 -20.40
N VAL A 44 9.86 -1.71 -21.25
CA VAL A 44 10.81 -0.59 -21.42
C VAL A 44 10.12 0.59 -22.08
N THR A 45 9.24 0.36 -23.07
CA THR A 45 8.45 1.41 -23.72
C THR A 45 7.52 2.09 -22.72
N LEU A 46 6.71 1.34 -21.96
CA LEU A 46 5.81 1.90 -20.95
C LEU A 46 6.57 2.70 -19.88
N LEU A 47 7.76 2.26 -19.47
CA LEU A 47 8.60 3.05 -18.58
C LEU A 47 9.18 4.30 -19.28
N GLY A 48 9.45 4.22 -20.57
CA GLY A 48 9.83 5.38 -21.41
C GLY A 48 8.76 6.46 -21.43
N ASP A 49 7.49 6.06 -21.54
CA ASP A 49 6.34 6.98 -21.48
C ASP A 49 6.19 7.66 -20.10
N LEU A 50 6.78 7.07 -19.05
CA LEU A 50 6.91 7.67 -17.72
C LEU A 50 8.19 8.54 -17.59
N GLY A 51 8.95 8.76 -18.67
CA GLY A 51 10.19 9.53 -18.66
C GLY A 51 11.42 8.75 -18.18
N ILE A 52 11.35 7.43 -18.05
CA ILE A 52 12.45 6.60 -17.54
C ILE A 52 13.30 6.09 -18.69
N GLN A 53 14.60 6.39 -18.65
CA GLN A 53 15.55 5.94 -19.66
C GLN A 53 15.68 4.39 -19.69
N PRO A 54 16.05 3.78 -20.84
CA PRO A 54 16.10 2.31 -20.98
C PRO A 54 17.02 1.60 -19.99
N ALA A 55 18.17 2.20 -19.62
CA ALA A 55 19.11 1.56 -18.71
C ALA A 55 18.57 1.46 -17.26
N PRO A 56 18.07 2.54 -16.62
CA PRO A 56 17.32 2.45 -15.35
C PRO A 56 16.12 1.51 -15.41
N ALA A 57 15.38 1.50 -16.53
CA ALA A 57 14.22 0.61 -16.70
C ALA A 57 14.62 -0.87 -16.62
N ARG A 58 15.66 -1.29 -17.35
CA ARG A 58 16.18 -2.67 -17.30
C ARG A 58 16.71 -3.04 -15.91
N THR A 59 17.36 -2.11 -15.22
CA THR A 59 17.82 -2.32 -13.84
C THR A 59 16.64 -2.56 -12.89
N ALA A 60 15.56 -1.77 -13.00
CA ALA A 60 14.36 -1.94 -12.19
C ALA A 60 13.68 -3.29 -12.47
N ILE A 61 13.54 -3.69 -13.74
CA ILE A 61 12.99 -4.99 -14.14
C ILE A 61 13.81 -6.13 -13.51
N THR A 62 15.13 -6.04 -13.56
CA THR A 62 16.03 -7.05 -12.93
C THR A 62 15.80 -7.14 -11.44
N ARG A 63 15.67 -6.01 -10.73
CA ARG A 63 15.40 -5.98 -9.28
C ARG A 63 14.05 -6.59 -8.94
N VAL A 64 13.00 -6.23 -9.68
CA VAL A 64 11.64 -6.73 -9.47
C VAL A 64 11.57 -8.25 -9.73
N LYS A 65 12.30 -8.75 -10.73
CA LYS A 65 12.47 -10.19 -10.98
C LYS A 65 13.20 -10.88 -9.82
N GLN A 66 14.30 -10.33 -9.33
CA GLN A 66 15.05 -10.89 -8.19
C GLN A 66 14.23 -10.96 -6.92
N LYS A 67 13.30 -10.01 -6.73
CA LYS A 67 12.34 -10.00 -5.62
C LYS A 67 11.14 -10.93 -5.83
N GLY A 68 11.07 -11.64 -6.93
CA GLY A 68 10.08 -12.67 -7.18
C GLY A 68 8.70 -12.17 -7.63
N LEU A 69 8.56 -10.92 -8.06
CA LEU A 69 7.30 -10.43 -8.64
C LEU A 69 7.14 -10.88 -10.09
N LEU A 70 8.23 -10.95 -10.84
CA LEU A 70 8.26 -11.39 -12.24
C LEU A 70 9.13 -12.65 -12.40
N LEU A 71 8.73 -13.50 -13.34
CA LEU A 71 9.49 -14.64 -13.84
C LEU A 71 9.89 -14.40 -15.30
N ALA A 72 11.12 -14.72 -15.68
CA ALA A 72 11.52 -14.66 -17.08
C ALA A 72 10.93 -15.86 -17.84
N THR A 73 10.38 -15.60 -19.02
CA THR A 73 9.85 -16.62 -19.93
C THR A 73 10.57 -16.56 -21.29
N PRO A 74 10.45 -17.60 -22.15
CA PRO A 74 11.07 -17.61 -23.47
C PRO A 74 10.66 -16.39 -24.32
N GLY A 75 11.51 -15.98 -25.27
CA GLY A 75 11.23 -14.86 -26.17
C GLY A 75 11.37 -13.47 -25.55
N ALA A 76 12.27 -13.31 -24.55
CA ALA A 76 12.49 -12.05 -23.85
C ALA A 76 11.20 -11.45 -23.25
N ARG A 77 10.39 -12.30 -22.62
CA ARG A 77 9.14 -11.92 -21.95
C ARG A 77 9.24 -12.12 -20.43
N TYR A 78 8.29 -11.53 -19.73
CA TYR A 78 8.13 -11.68 -18.29
C TYR A 78 6.71 -12.08 -17.96
N ALA A 79 6.56 -13.10 -17.13
CA ALA A 79 5.27 -13.49 -16.54
C ALA A 79 5.17 -12.98 -15.10
N LEU A 80 3.96 -12.65 -14.67
CA LEU A 80 3.68 -12.42 -13.26
C LEU A 80 3.90 -13.71 -12.48
N ASN A 81 4.64 -13.65 -11.39
CA ASN A 81 4.82 -14.82 -10.51
C ASN A 81 3.48 -15.16 -9.84
N PRO A 82 2.95 -16.38 -10.02
CA PRO A 82 1.69 -16.79 -9.38
C PRO A 82 1.72 -16.63 -7.85
N ALA A 83 2.87 -16.80 -7.20
CA ALA A 83 3.03 -16.59 -5.77
C ALA A 83 2.82 -15.13 -5.32
N ALA A 84 2.90 -14.17 -6.25
CA ALA A 84 2.67 -12.76 -5.96
C ALA A 84 1.20 -12.34 -6.10
N VAL A 85 0.35 -13.16 -6.75
CA VAL A 85 -1.06 -12.81 -7.01
C VAL A 85 -1.83 -12.51 -5.72
N PRO A 86 -1.78 -13.33 -4.65
CA PRO A 86 -2.53 -13.04 -3.42
C PRO A 86 -2.11 -11.71 -2.76
N MET A 87 -0.83 -11.33 -2.86
CA MET A 87 -0.34 -10.04 -2.38
C MET A 87 -0.94 -8.89 -3.19
N LEU A 88 -0.96 -8.99 -4.51
CA LEU A 88 -1.55 -7.96 -5.38
C LEU A 88 -3.05 -7.81 -5.15
N GLU A 89 -3.79 -8.91 -4.96
CA GLU A 89 -5.21 -8.88 -4.65
C GLU A 89 -5.52 -8.21 -3.29
N ARG A 90 -4.69 -8.45 -2.28
CA ARG A 90 -4.78 -7.72 -1.00
C ARG A 90 -4.51 -6.23 -1.20
N GLY A 91 -3.49 -5.90 -2.01
CA GLY A 91 -3.16 -4.53 -2.37
C GLY A 91 -4.30 -3.82 -3.09
N ASP A 92 -4.93 -4.47 -4.06
CA ASP A 92 -6.06 -3.91 -4.80
C ASP A 92 -7.22 -3.53 -3.86
N ARG A 93 -7.62 -4.45 -2.99
CA ARG A 93 -8.68 -4.15 -2.01
C ARG A 93 -8.32 -2.93 -1.15
N ARG A 94 -7.08 -2.86 -0.68
CA ARG A 94 -6.63 -1.76 0.16
C ARG A 94 -6.61 -0.42 -0.58
N ILE A 95 -6.17 -0.44 -1.84
CA ILE A 95 -5.97 0.76 -2.66
C ILE A 95 -7.29 1.28 -3.23
N PHE A 96 -8.18 0.38 -3.69
CA PHE A 96 -9.39 0.76 -4.40
C PHE A 96 -10.67 0.72 -3.54
N GLU A 97 -10.67 -0.04 -2.42
CA GLU A 97 -11.80 -0.14 -1.51
C GLU A 97 -11.49 0.60 -0.20
N VAL A 98 -11.19 1.91 -0.30
CA VAL A 98 -10.84 2.71 0.89
C VAL A 98 -11.99 2.71 1.88
N ARG A 99 -11.68 2.31 3.11
CA ARG A 99 -12.66 2.26 4.21
C ARG A 99 -12.29 3.29 5.27
N THR A 100 -13.27 4.05 5.70
CA THR A 100 -13.19 4.93 6.87
C THR A 100 -14.15 4.43 7.93
N MET A 101 -13.77 4.55 9.19
CA MET A 101 -14.67 4.24 10.30
C MET A 101 -15.84 5.21 10.34
N THR A 102 -16.99 4.66 10.72
CA THR A 102 -18.21 5.40 11.02
C THR A 102 -18.51 5.29 12.53
N PRO A 103 -19.30 6.20 13.10
CA PRO A 103 -19.74 6.09 14.49
C PRO A 103 -20.38 4.72 14.77
N GLY A 104 -19.90 4.01 15.77
CA GLY A 104 -20.38 2.67 16.14
C GLY A 104 -19.57 1.51 15.56
N ASP A 105 -18.60 1.76 14.68
CA ASP A 105 -17.68 0.72 14.23
C ASP A 105 -16.73 0.28 15.37
N ASP A 106 -16.42 -1.02 15.38
CA ASP A 106 -15.56 -1.61 16.38
C ASP A 106 -14.08 -1.25 16.16
N TRP A 107 -13.36 -1.27 17.26
CA TRP A 107 -11.90 -1.21 17.33
C TRP A 107 -11.30 -2.59 17.58
N LEU A 108 -10.09 -2.80 17.07
CA LEU A 108 -9.25 -3.95 17.36
C LEU A 108 -8.05 -3.50 18.19
N LEU A 109 -7.92 -4.02 19.41
CA LEU A 109 -6.72 -3.88 20.23
C LEU A 109 -5.84 -5.10 20.03
N ILE A 110 -4.55 -4.86 19.85
CA ILE A 110 -3.53 -5.88 19.64
C ILE A 110 -2.56 -5.80 20.82
N SER A 111 -2.63 -6.77 21.73
CA SER A 111 -1.68 -6.91 22.84
C SER A 111 -0.65 -7.97 22.45
N ALA A 112 0.63 -7.61 22.38
CA ALA A 112 1.67 -8.57 22.06
C ALA A 112 2.92 -8.36 22.92
N THR A 113 3.39 -9.45 23.54
CA THR A 113 4.61 -9.49 24.35
C THR A 113 5.58 -10.51 23.74
N VAL A 114 6.43 -10.06 22.85
CA VAL A 114 7.45 -10.89 22.20
C VAL A 114 8.70 -10.95 23.09
N PRO A 115 9.20 -12.17 23.44
CA PRO A 115 10.39 -12.34 24.27
C PRO A 115 11.62 -11.64 23.70
N GLU A 116 12.55 -11.21 24.57
CA GLU A 116 13.80 -10.54 24.18
C GLU A 116 14.64 -11.39 23.22
N ALA A 117 14.65 -12.71 23.42
CA ALA A 117 15.32 -13.65 22.53
C ALA A 117 14.82 -13.63 21.07
N GLN A 118 13.65 -13.02 20.82
CA GLN A 118 13.03 -12.89 19.49
C GLN A 118 12.91 -11.42 19.06
N ARG A 119 13.96 -10.64 19.30
CA ARG A 119 14.01 -9.20 19.01
C ARG A 119 13.64 -8.86 17.57
N ASP A 120 14.03 -9.72 16.62
CA ASP A 120 13.74 -9.49 15.21
C ASP A 120 12.23 -9.60 14.90
N VAL A 121 11.55 -10.59 15.51
CA VAL A 121 10.08 -10.75 15.43
C VAL A 121 9.40 -9.51 16.01
N ARG A 122 9.84 -9.04 17.18
CA ARG A 122 9.30 -7.83 17.82
C ARG A 122 9.45 -6.59 16.94
N HIS A 123 10.63 -6.41 16.33
CA HIS A 123 10.90 -5.28 15.45
C HIS A 123 10.04 -5.33 14.17
N GLN A 124 9.94 -6.49 13.54
CA GLN A 124 9.11 -6.70 12.35
C GLN A 124 7.63 -6.47 12.67
N LEU A 125 7.13 -7.04 13.75
CA LEU A 125 5.74 -6.86 14.19
C LEU A 125 5.40 -5.37 14.34
N ARG A 126 6.23 -4.65 15.13
CA ARG A 126 6.03 -3.21 15.34
C ARG A 126 6.03 -2.42 14.03
N SER A 127 7.04 -2.62 13.21
CA SER A 127 7.18 -1.89 11.93
C SER A 127 5.97 -2.14 11.02
N ARG A 128 5.52 -3.39 10.92
CA ARG A 128 4.40 -3.75 10.06
C ARG A 128 3.04 -3.30 10.61
N LEU A 129 2.83 -3.32 11.92
CA LEU A 129 1.60 -2.78 12.53
C LEU A 129 1.49 -1.27 12.29
N LEU A 130 2.58 -0.52 12.46
CA LEU A 130 2.61 0.92 12.17
C LEU A 130 2.36 1.19 10.68
N PHE A 131 2.95 0.39 9.81
CA PHE A 131 2.70 0.48 8.37
C PHE A 131 1.25 0.13 8.00
N LEU A 132 0.59 -0.76 8.74
CA LEU A 132 -0.83 -1.09 8.58
C LEU A 132 -1.76 0.03 9.09
N GLY A 133 -1.21 1.10 9.66
CA GLY A 133 -1.96 2.21 10.22
C GLY A 133 -2.39 2.01 11.67
N ALA A 134 -1.80 1.05 12.40
CA ALA A 134 -2.13 0.86 13.81
C ALA A 134 -1.55 1.99 14.67
N GLY A 135 -2.35 2.53 15.58
CA GLY A 135 -1.94 3.46 16.62
C GLY A 135 -1.25 2.74 17.78
N THR A 136 -0.26 3.37 18.39
CA THR A 136 0.45 2.84 19.55
C THR A 136 -0.18 3.38 20.84
N VAL A 137 -0.88 2.52 21.57
CA VAL A 137 -1.49 2.88 22.87
C VAL A 137 -0.46 2.88 24.00
N ALA A 138 0.37 1.82 24.03
CA ALA A 138 1.46 1.62 25.00
C ALA A 138 2.48 0.64 24.41
N PRO A 139 3.67 0.48 25.02
CA PRO A 139 4.60 -0.57 24.63
C PRO A 139 3.91 -1.96 24.63
N GLY A 140 3.87 -2.61 23.47
CA GLY A 140 3.20 -3.91 23.31
C GLY A 140 1.67 -3.84 23.16
N LEU A 141 1.09 -2.66 23.08
CA LEU A 141 -0.36 -2.48 22.87
C LEU A 141 -0.63 -1.50 21.72
N TRP A 142 -1.32 -1.98 20.71
CA TRP A 142 -1.75 -1.19 19.56
C TRP A 142 -3.27 -1.21 19.41
N ILE A 143 -3.78 -0.25 18.67
CA ILE A 143 -5.19 -0.12 18.33
C ILE A 143 -5.35 0.18 16.83
N THR A 144 -6.37 -0.39 16.21
CA THR A 144 -6.71 -0.12 14.82
C THR A 144 -8.23 -0.31 14.61
N PRO A 145 -8.83 0.23 13.54
CA PRO A 145 -10.19 -0.12 13.16
C PRO A 145 -10.38 -1.64 12.99
N ALA A 146 -11.47 -2.20 13.46
CA ALA A 146 -11.71 -3.65 13.43
C ALA A 146 -11.88 -4.21 12.00
N HIS A 147 -12.14 -3.36 11.00
CA HIS A 147 -12.16 -3.81 9.60
C HIS A 147 -10.79 -4.28 9.09
N LEU A 148 -9.70 -3.92 9.80
CA LEU A 148 -8.34 -4.38 9.51
C LEU A 148 -7.97 -5.69 10.22
N ALA A 149 -8.90 -6.32 10.94
CA ALA A 149 -8.61 -7.52 11.73
C ALA A 149 -8.00 -8.65 10.88
N GLY A 150 -8.52 -8.91 9.68
CA GLY A 150 -7.98 -9.95 8.80
C GLY A 150 -6.54 -9.68 8.34
N GLU A 151 -6.19 -8.41 8.13
CA GLU A 151 -4.84 -8.01 7.76
C GLU A 151 -3.88 -8.11 8.96
N VAL A 152 -4.35 -7.75 10.16
CA VAL A 152 -3.59 -7.94 11.41
C VAL A 152 -3.33 -9.43 11.66
N GLU A 153 -4.32 -10.28 11.48
CA GLU A 153 -4.18 -11.72 11.62
C GLU A 153 -3.14 -12.30 10.65
N ALA A 154 -3.24 -11.96 9.36
CA ALA A 154 -2.27 -12.38 8.36
C ALA A 154 -0.85 -11.89 8.72
N LEU A 155 -0.71 -10.64 9.17
CA LEU A 155 0.56 -10.06 9.61
C LEU A 155 1.17 -10.81 10.81
N LEU A 156 0.36 -11.19 11.79
CA LEU A 156 0.82 -11.97 12.94
C LEU A 156 1.36 -13.35 12.52
N ASP A 157 0.72 -14.00 11.56
CA ASP A 157 1.17 -15.29 11.03
C ASP A 157 2.45 -15.14 10.20
N GLU A 158 2.51 -14.15 9.31
CA GLU A 158 3.68 -13.85 8.46
C GLU A 158 4.93 -13.49 9.27
N THR A 159 4.75 -12.80 10.40
CA THR A 159 5.86 -12.41 11.30
C THR A 159 6.19 -13.45 12.36
N SER A 160 5.45 -14.57 12.41
CA SER A 160 5.53 -15.57 13.49
C SER A 160 5.26 -14.99 14.88
N ALA A 161 4.51 -13.88 14.95
CA ALA A 161 4.17 -13.21 16.20
C ALA A 161 2.87 -13.72 16.84
N ARG A 162 2.09 -14.54 16.13
CA ARG A 162 0.79 -15.08 16.59
C ARG A 162 0.82 -15.69 17.99
N PRO A 163 1.82 -16.50 18.40
CA PRO A 163 1.87 -17.08 19.73
C PRO A 163 2.03 -16.06 20.86
N PHE A 164 2.44 -14.84 20.55
CA PHE A 164 2.72 -13.77 21.52
C PHE A 164 1.64 -12.69 21.54
N ALA A 165 0.60 -12.81 20.70
CA ALA A 165 -0.42 -11.79 20.54
C ALA A 165 -1.80 -12.26 20.98
N THR A 166 -2.55 -11.34 21.59
CA THR A 166 -3.98 -11.48 21.90
C THR A 166 -4.72 -10.31 21.28
N LEU A 167 -5.83 -10.60 20.63
CA LEU A 167 -6.67 -9.62 19.96
C LEU A 167 -7.95 -9.41 20.78
N PHE A 168 -8.34 -8.16 20.97
CA PHE A 168 -9.59 -7.77 21.63
C PHE A 168 -10.37 -6.86 20.74
N ARG A 169 -11.69 -7.06 20.64
CA ARG A 169 -12.61 -6.12 19.97
C ARG A 169 -13.38 -5.33 21.00
N THR A 170 -13.59 -4.04 20.73
CA THR A 170 -14.41 -3.16 21.54
C THR A 170 -15.06 -2.10 20.66
N SER A 171 -16.32 -1.79 20.95
CA SER A 171 -17.02 -0.65 20.32
C SER A 171 -16.71 0.68 21.03
N ASP A 172 -16.19 0.62 22.26
CA ASP A 172 -16.01 1.79 23.12
C ASP A 172 -14.69 1.69 23.92
N PRO A 173 -13.56 2.07 23.31
CA PRO A 173 -12.30 2.19 24.03
C PRO A 173 -12.37 3.32 25.06
N GLN A 174 -12.00 3.04 26.32
CA GLN A 174 -12.11 3.95 27.46
C GLN A 174 -10.73 4.46 27.92
N PRO A 175 -10.09 5.40 27.20
CA PRO A 175 -8.86 6.03 27.68
C PRO A 175 -9.14 6.99 28.85
N SER A 176 -8.09 7.33 29.62
CA SER A 176 -8.19 8.26 30.76
C SER A 176 -8.39 9.74 30.35
N VAL A 177 -8.38 10.04 29.07
CA VAL A 177 -8.60 11.37 28.47
C VAL A 177 -9.68 11.24 27.40
N PRO A 178 -10.26 12.32 26.88
CA PRO A 178 -11.18 12.25 25.73
C PRO A 178 -10.58 11.44 24.58
N LEU A 179 -11.39 10.61 23.92
CA LEU A 179 -10.91 9.69 22.86
C LEU A 179 -10.17 10.43 21.73
N ARG A 180 -10.60 11.65 21.39
CA ARG A 180 -9.91 12.51 20.42
C ARG A 180 -8.47 12.84 20.85
N ASP A 181 -8.27 13.18 22.11
CA ASP A 181 -6.95 13.50 22.65
C ASP A 181 -6.07 12.24 22.76
N ALA A 182 -6.68 11.10 23.04
CA ALA A 182 -6.01 9.81 23.03
C ALA A 182 -5.58 9.44 21.60
N ALA A 183 -6.46 9.58 20.60
CA ALA A 183 -6.15 9.33 19.20
C ALA A 183 -4.97 10.18 18.72
N ALA A 184 -4.92 11.47 19.06
CA ALA A 184 -3.80 12.36 18.73
C ALA A 184 -2.46 11.94 19.37
N ARG A 185 -2.48 11.09 20.40
CA ARG A 185 -1.27 10.51 21.02
C ARG A 185 -0.92 9.14 20.45
N TRP A 186 -1.92 8.38 20.01
CA TRP A 186 -1.74 7.03 19.49
C TRP A 186 -1.26 7.02 18.06
N TRP A 187 -1.67 8.02 17.25
CA TRP A 187 -1.25 8.24 15.87
C TRP A 187 -0.48 9.55 15.71
N ASP A 188 0.51 9.53 14.86
CA ASP A 188 1.18 10.75 14.39
C ASP A 188 0.31 11.41 13.30
N LEU A 189 -0.70 12.17 13.75
CA LEU A 189 -1.65 12.83 12.85
C LEU A 189 -0.98 13.88 11.96
N ASP A 190 0.11 14.51 12.41
CA ASP A 190 0.85 15.50 11.61
C ASP A 190 1.59 14.80 10.45
N ALA A 191 2.23 13.66 10.72
CA ALA A 191 2.87 12.87 9.67
C ALA A 191 1.84 12.32 8.68
N LEU A 192 0.67 11.85 9.13
CA LEU A 192 -0.41 11.40 8.25
C LEU A 192 -0.96 12.54 7.38
N ARG A 193 -1.16 13.73 7.96
CA ARG A 193 -1.55 14.93 7.21
C ARG A 193 -0.53 15.25 6.12
N ALA A 194 0.75 15.22 6.44
CA ALA A 194 1.82 15.50 5.48
C ALA A 194 1.84 14.50 4.30
N GLU A 195 1.43 13.23 4.52
CA GLU A 195 1.26 12.26 3.43
C GLU A 195 0.10 12.65 2.50
N HIS A 196 -1.05 13.05 3.06
CA HIS A 196 -2.18 13.54 2.27
C HIS A 196 -1.83 14.80 1.48
N ASP A 197 -1.15 15.77 2.10
CA ASP A 197 -0.75 17.01 1.45
C ASP A 197 0.24 16.75 0.31
N ARG A 198 1.20 15.81 0.50
CA ARG A 198 2.11 15.37 -0.58
C ARG A 198 1.35 14.72 -1.73
N PHE A 199 0.38 13.88 -1.43
CA PHE A 199 -0.46 13.26 -2.47
C PHE A 199 -1.22 14.33 -3.25
N LEU A 200 -1.93 15.24 -2.58
CA LEU A 200 -2.68 16.32 -3.22
C LEU A 200 -1.78 17.21 -4.09
N ALA A 201 -0.61 17.58 -3.59
CA ALA A 201 0.37 18.32 -4.40
C ALA A 201 0.86 17.53 -5.62
N SER A 202 0.98 16.18 -5.52
CA SER A 202 1.30 15.34 -6.68
C SER A 202 0.18 15.28 -7.70
N VAL A 203 -1.07 15.36 -7.27
CA VAL A 203 -2.25 15.42 -8.14
C VAL A 203 -2.25 16.72 -8.97
N ASP A 204 -1.97 17.85 -8.34
CA ASP A 204 -1.92 19.16 -9.01
C ASP A 204 -0.83 19.22 -10.11
N ALA A 205 0.17 18.36 -10.04
CA ALA A 205 1.27 18.27 -11.01
C ALA A 205 1.02 17.27 -12.14
N LEU A 206 -0.14 16.59 -12.21
CA LEU A 206 -0.43 15.59 -13.24
C LEU A 206 -0.78 16.25 -14.57
N ASP A 207 -0.22 15.73 -15.64
CA ASP A 207 -0.60 16.07 -17.03
C ASP A 207 -1.66 15.10 -17.53
N GLU A 208 -2.93 15.49 -17.47
CA GLU A 208 -4.06 14.69 -17.94
C GLU A 208 -4.06 14.48 -19.48
N ALA A 209 -3.27 15.24 -20.25
CA ALA A 209 -3.09 15.01 -21.68
C ALA A 209 -2.26 13.74 -22.00
N ALA A 210 -1.56 13.20 -20.97
CA ALA A 210 -0.85 11.92 -21.04
C ALA A 210 -1.49 10.88 -20.09
N PRO A 211 -2.68 10.33 -20.40
CA PRO A 211 -3.51 9.58 -19.44
C PRO A 211 -2.81 8.38 -18.82
N PHE A 212 -1.99 7.64 -19.57
CA PHE A 212 -1.22 6.51 -19.03
C PHE A 212 -0.23 6.98 -17.95
N ALA A 213 0.57 8.00 -18.27
CA ALA A 213 1.57 8.51 -17.33
C ALA A 213 0.90 9.15 -16.10
N ALA A 214 -0.18 9.90 -16.30
CA ALA A 214 -0.97 10.50 -15.23
C ALA A 214 -1.55 9.43 -14.30
N TYR A 215 -2.18 8.40 -14.84
CA TYR A 215 -2.82 7.34 -14.06
C TYR A 215 -1.81 6.51 -13.26
N VAL A 216 -0.69 6.13 -13.87
CA VAL A 216 0.38 5.41 -13.16
C VAL A 216 0.96 6.24 -12.02
N ARG A 217 1.22 7.54 -12.24
CA ARG A 217 1.75 8.45 -11.21
C ARG A 217 0.73 8.71 -10.11
N LEU A 218 -0.54 8.89 -10.46
CA LEU A 218 -1.65 9.01 -9.50
C LEU A 218 -1.69 7.80 -8.58
N LEU A 219 -1.70 6.60 -9.13
CA LEU A 219 -1.77 5.39 -8.33
C LEU A 219 -0.49 5.16 -7.53
N ASP A 220 0.67 5.43 -8.09
CA ASP A 220 1.95 5.27 -7.40
C ASP A 220 2.08 6.16 -6.17
N SER A 221 1.57 7.40 -6.23
CA SER A 221 1.52 8.30 -5.08
C SER A 221 0.39 7.95 -4.10
N TRP A 222 -0.78 7.51 -4.60
CA TRP A 222 -1.93 7.15 -3.78
C TRP A 222 -1.73 5.89 -2.94
N ARG A 223 -1.15 4.83 -3.52
CA ARG A 223 -1.12 3.48 -2.96
C ARG A 223 -0.52 3.38 -1.55
N VAL A 224 0.22 4.38 -1.09
CA VAL A 224 0.80 4.42 0.26
C VAL A 224 -0.23 4.86 1.30
N LEU A 225 -1.07 5.84 0.96
CA LEU A 225 -2.03 6.44 1.88
C LEU A 225 -2.97 5.43 2.54
N PRO A 226 -3.65 4.53 1.80
CA PRO A 226 -4.55 3.55 2.42
C PRO A 226 -3.86 2.58 3.38
N TYR A 227 -2.53 2.47 3.34
CA TYR A 227 -1.79 1.64 4.29
C TYR A 227 -1.46 2.38 5.58
N VAL A 228 -1.08 3.65 5.50
CA VAL A 228 -0.66 4.42 6.68
C VAL A 228 -1.81 5.13 7.36
N ASP A 229 -2.85 5.53 6.62
CA ASP A 229 -4.08 6.10 7.17
C ASP A 229 -5.11 4.96 7.40
N PRO A 230 -5.43 4.63 8.66
CA PRO A 230 -6.38 3.57 8.96
C PRO A 230 -7.84 3.97 8.73
N GLY A 231 -8.10 5.21 8.32
CA GLY A 231 -9.45 5.74 8.14
C GLY A 231 -10.16 6.00 9.47
N LEU A 232 -9.55 6.78 10.35
CA LEU A 232 -10.15 7.15 11.64
C LEU A 232 -11.46 7.91 11.46
N PRO A 233 -12.39 7.83 12.44
CA PRO A 233 -13.63 8.62 12.40
C PRO A 233 -13.36 10.11 12.41
N ALA A 234 -14.14 10.88 11.65
CA ALA A 234 -13.94 12.31 11.46
C ALA A 234 -13.93 13.12 12.77
N GLU A 235 -14.71 12.67 13.77
CA GLU A 235 -14.77 13.31 15.10
C GLU A 235 -13.46 13.21 15.90
N LEU A 236 -12.58 12.26 15.56
CA LEU A 236 -11.27 12.12 16.18
C LEU A 236 -10.17 12.92 15.46
N LEU A 237 -10.46 13.42 14.28
CA LEU A 237 -9.51 14.13 13.43
C LEU A 237 -9.65 15.65 13.55
N PRO A 238 -8.62 16.44 13.21
CA PRO A 238 -8.75 17.87 13.03
C PRO A 238 -9.85 18.25 12.02
N ALA A 239 -10.54 19.39 12.23
CA ALA A 239 -11.69 19.80 11.41
C ALA A 239 -11.35 19.98 9.92
N ASP A 240 -10.10 20.32 9.60
CA ASP A 240 -9.58 20.55 8.26
C ASP A 240 -8.82 19.31 7.70
N TRP A 241 -9.15 18.10 8.17
CA TRP A 241 -8.46 16.88 7.76
C TRP A 241 -8.57 16.65 6.25
N PRO A 242 -7.44 16.42 5.55
CA PRO A 242 -7.43 16.32 4.08
C PRO A 242 -7.88 14.98 3.52
N GLY A 243 -8.15 13.97 4.35
CA GLY A 243 -8.41 12.59 3.91
C GLY A 243 -9.54 12.47 2.89
N SER A 244 -10.70 13.09 3.15
CA SER A 244 -11.84 13.06 2.21
C SER A 244 -11.52 13.72 0.87
N ARG A 245 -10.74 14.80 0.86
CA ARG A 245 -10.27 15.46 -0.36
C ARG A 245 -9.35 14.55 -1.16
N SER A 246 -8.43 13.85 -0.47
CA SER A 246 -7.52 12.90 -1.11
C SER A 246 -8.28 11.73 -1.75
N ILE A 247 -9.26 11.14 -1.04
CA ILE A 247 -10.12 10.08 -1.56
C ILE A 247 -10.89 10.55 -2.79
N ALA A 248 -11.52 11.73 -2.71
CA ALA A 248 -12.27 12.30 -3.83
C ALA A 248 -11.39 12.58 -5.05
N ALA A 249 -10.19 13.15 -4.85
CA ALA A 249 -9.22 13.41 -5.91
C ALA A 249 -8.78 12.09 -6.59
N PHE A 250 -8.41 11.08 -5.80
CA PHE A 250 -8.03 9.76 -6.35
C PHE A 250 -9.17 9.12 -7.14
N THR A 251 -10.36 9.04 -6.56
CA THR A 251 -11.52 8.39 -7.19
C THR A 251 -11.93 9.10 -8.48
N GLY A 252 -12.01 10.44 -8.45
CA GLY A 252 -12.41 11.22 -9.61
C GLY A 252 -11.40 11.15 -10.76
N LEU A 253 -10.10 11.23 -10.46
CA LEU A 253 -9.05 11.10 -11.48
C LEU A 253 -8.94 9.68 -12.01
N SER A 254 -9.03 8.67 -11.15
CA SER A 254 -9.01 7.28 -11.58
C SER A 254 -10.13 6.99 -12.59
N ALA A 255 -11.35 7.45 -12.31
CA ALA A 255 -12.49 7.27 -13.21
C ALA A 255 -12.29 7.95 -14.59
N ARG A 256 -11.59 9.09 -14.63
CA ARG A 256 -11.33 9.80 -15.90
C ARG A 256 -10.18 9.21 -16.71
N LEU A 257 -9.15 8.68 -16.04
CA LEU A 257 -7.89 8.31 -16.69
C LEU A 257 -7.77 6.82 -17.03
N ALA A 258 -8.45 5.94 -16.30
CA ALA A 258 -8.23 4.49 -16.36
C ALA A 258 -8.43 3.90 -17.74
N ASP A 259 -9.54 4.23 -18.42
CA ASP A 259 -9.88 3.65 -19.74
C ASP A 259 -8.88 4.08 -20.82
N ALA A 260 -8.53 5.37 -20.89
CA ALA A 260 -7.57 5.87 -21.84
C ALA A 260 -6.16 5.32 -21.59
N ALA A 261 -5.77 5.18 -20.32
CA ALA A 261 -4.52 4.55 -19.92
C ALA A 261 -4.49 3.06 -20.34
N TRP A 262 -5.60 2.34 -20.20
CA TRP A 262 -5.71 0.95 -20.61
C TRP A 262 -5.60 0.78 -22.13
N VAL A 263 -6.24 1.64 -22.91
CA VAL A 263 -6.11 1.64 -24.39
C VAL A 263 -4.65 1.80 -24.81
N HIS A 264 -3.92 2.74 -24.18
CA HIS A 264 -2.51 2.96 -24.47
C HIS A 264 -1.67 1.69 -24.18
N VAL A 265 -1.85 1.09 -23.00
CA VAL A 265 -1.10 -0.11 -22.59
C VAL A 265 -1.35 -1.29 -23.53
N ARG A 266 -2.59 -1.51 -23.97
CA ARG A 266 -2.89 -2.56 -24.95
C ARG A 266 -2.20 -2.33 -26.28
N GLY A 267 -2.14 -1.08 -26.73
CA GLY A 267 -1.44 -0.73 -27.97
C GLY A 267 0.06 -1.00 -27.91
N VAL A 268 0.69 -0.79 -26.76
CA VAL A 268 2.14 -1.06 -26.55
C VAL A 268 2.42 -2.57 -26.33
N ALA A 269 1.49 -3.30 -25.72
CA ALA A 269 1.67 -4.71 -25.38
C ALA A 269 1.32 -5.68 -26.51
N ALA A 270 0.62 -5.20 -27.56
CA ALA A 270 0.27 -5.98 -28.76
C ALA A 270 1.52 -6.32 -29.57
#